data_9910dffe5e151a0e0935e45a8b74bfcf
#
_entry.id   9910dffe5e151a0e0935e45a8b74bfcf
#
_cell.length_a   1.000
_cell.length_b   1.000
_cell.length_c   1.000
_cell.angle_alpha   90.00
_cell.angle_beta   90.00
_cell.angle_gamma   90.00
#
_symmetry.space_group_name_H-M   'P 1'
#
loop_
_entity.id
_entity.type
_entity.pdbx_description
1 polymer ?
#
loop_
_entity_poly.entity_id
_entity_poly.type
_entity_poly.pdbx_seq_one_letter_code
_entity_poly.pdbx_strand_id
1 'polypeptide(L)'
;MNSAQSPGSLSRLHSHFLDYLRRKKQRRAGRKWGRDQGNKRLRYSYDLGPRSLVFDCGAYLGDFASEVVERYQCQVFCFEPLQTYFAQLSRRFAGEAKITCLNYGIGSSSREAKISVEKDASSLFRATESAKLETVRFVDINEALQLAGGRKIDLLKLNIEGGEFEVLDAILDRNLATRFRHIQVQFHQIIPDFHERRLRIRAGLAKSHQIGYDYYFIFESWSLRPA
;
A
#
# COMPACT_ATOMS: atom_id res chain seq x y z
N MET A 1 -30.34 -16.16 43.79
CA MET A 1 -28.95 -16.40 43.34
C MET A 1 -28.96 -16.63 41.84
N ASN A 2 -28.81 -15.56 41.07
CA ASN A 2 -28.75 -15.63 39.62
C ASN A 2 -27.28 -15.60 39.22
N SER A 3 -26.78 -16.73 38.73
CA SER A 3 -25.47 -16.83 38.10
C SER A 3 -25.52 -16.20 36.70
N ALA A 4 -25.04 -14.98 36.59
CA ALA A 4 -24.79 -14.36 35.30
C ALA A 4 -23.67 -15.13 34.59
N GLN A 5 -24.02 -15.92 33.59
CA GLN A 5 -23.06 -16.52 32.66
C GLN A 5 -22.43 -15.37 31.86
N SER A 6 -21.11 -15.24 31.98
CA SER A 6 -20.31 -14.24 31.25
C SER A 6 -20.36 -14.49 29.74
N PRO A 7 -20.63 -13.46 28.89
CA PRO A 7 -20.72 -13.60 27.43
C PRO A 7 -19.39 -13.89 26.75
N GLY A 8 -18.34 -14.27 27.47
CA GLY A 8 -16.96 -14.20 27.03
C GLY A 8 -16.36 -15.42 26.31
N SER A 9 -16.93 -16.63 26.42
CA SER A 9 -16.27 -17.82 25.88
C SER A 9 -16.66 -18.15 24.45
N LEU A 10 -17.92 -18.07 24.11
CA LEU A 10 -18.42 -18.36 22.74
C LEU A 10 -17.95 -17.31 21.72
N SER A 11 -17.91 -16.03 22.10
CA SER A 11 -17.42 -14.96 21.22
C SER A 11 -15.91 -15.11 20.93
N ARG A 12 -15.12 -15.52 21.92
CA ARG A 12 -13.68 -15.78 21.74
C ARG A 12 -13.42 -16.98 20.84
N LEU A 13 -14.15 -18.08 21.00
CA LEU A 13 -14.05 -19.26 20.14
C LEU A 13 -14.41 -18.91 18.67
N HIS A 14 -15.46 -18.13 18.49
CA HIS A 14 -15.88 -17.66 17.16
C HIS A 14 -14.81 -16.77 16.50
N SER A 15 -14.23 -15.82 17.24
CA SER A 15 -13.15 -14.96 16.72
C SER A 15 -11.90 -15.76 16.34
N HIS A 16 -11.45 -16.69 17.18
CA HIS A 16 -10.32 -17.57 16.88
C HIS A 16 -10.54 -18.44 15.65
N PHE A 17 -11.78 -18.94 15.46
CA PHE A 17 -12.13 -19.73 14.27
C PHE A 17 -12.09 -18.87 13.00
N LEU A 18 -12.62 -17.65 13.03
CA LEU A 18 -12.55 -16.72 11.91
C LEU A 18 -11.11 -16.35 11.57
N ASP A 19 -10.28 -16.11 12.57
CA ASP A 19 -8.85 -15.81 12.36
C ASP A 19 -8.09 -17.00 11.78
N TYR A 20 -8.39 -18.22 12.21
CA TYR A 20 -7.84 -19.42 11.59
C TYR A 20 -8.20 -19.51 10.11
N LEU A 21 -9.47 -19.29 9.75
CA LEU A 21 -9.93 -19.31 8.34
C LEU A 21 -9.26 -18.22 7.50
N ARG A 22 -9.11 -17.00 8.05
CA ARG A 22 -8.42 -15.88 7.39
C ARG A 22 -6.95 -16.23 7.11
N ARG A 23 -6.22 -16.74 8.10
CA ARG A 23 -4.82 -17.18 7.94
C ARG A 23 -4.70 -18.31 6.92
N LYS A 24 -5.61 -19.27 6.92
CA LYS A 24 -5.64 -20.38 5.92
C LYS A 24 -5.85 -19.83 4.50
N LYS A 25 -6.77 -18.86 4.34
CA LYS A 25 -7.04 -18.18 3.07
C LYS A 25 -5.80 -17.41 2.58
N GLN A 26 -5.14 -16.65 3.46
CA GLN A 26 -3.93 -15.90 3.12
C GLN A 26 -2.77 -16.82 2.72
N ARG A 27 -2.54 -17.92 3.44
CA ARG A 27 -1.52 -18.91 3.08
C ARG A 27 -1.78 -19.54 1.70
N ARG A 28 -3.04 -19.79 1.35
CA ARG A 28 -3.43 -20.29 0.00
C ARG A 28 -3.15 -19.24 -1.06
N ALA A 29 -3.50 -17.97 -0.79
CA ALA A 29 -3.22 -16.86 -1.68
C ALA A 29 -1.71 -16.68 -1.89
N GLY A 30 -0.89 -16.76 -0.84
CA GLY A 30 0.57 -16.67 -0.93
C GLY A 30 1.18 -17.79 -1.78
N ARG A 31 0.72 -19.04 -1.61
CA ARG A 31 1.17 -20.16 -2.47
C ARG A 31 0.78 -19.96 -3.94
N LYS A 32 -0.45 -19.47 -4.18
CA LYS A 32 -0.91 -19.16 -5.55
C LYS A 32 -0.07 -18.03 -6.14
N TRP A 33 0.19 -16.97 -5.38
CA TRP A 33 1.06 -15.85 -5.75
C TRP A 33 2.46 -16.32 -6.18
N GLY A 34 3.06 -17.23 -5.41
CA GLY A 34 4.35 -17.84 -5.75
C GLY A 34 4.33 -18.62 -7.06
N ARG A 35 3.33 -19.48 -7.28
CA ARG A 35 3.16 -20.24 -8.53
C ARG A 35 2.96 -19.35 -9.75
N ASP A 36 2.19 -18.29 -9.59
CA ASP A 36 1.86 -17.34 -10.65
C ASP A 36 3.00 -16.31 -10.86
N GLN A 37 4.14 -16.51 -10.17
CA GLN A 37 5.33 -15.64 -10.21
C GLN A 37 4.98 -14.17 -9.89
N GLY A 38 4.12 -13.95 -8.91
CA GLY A 38 3.55 -12.65 -8.61
C GLY A 38 4.59 -11.55 -8.43
N ASN A 39 5.66 -11.83 -7.65
CA ASN A 39 6.75 -10.89 -7.40
C ASN A 39 7.61 -10.58 -8.64
N LYS A 40 7.64 -11.45 -9.65
CA LYS A 40 8.46 -11.29 -10.86
C LYS A 40 7.66 -10.79 -12.07
N ARG A 41 6.37 -11.09 -12.11
CA ARG A 41 5.50 -10.83 -13.27
C ARG A 41 4.32 -9.92 -12.91
N LEU A 42 3.40 -10.37 -12.05
CA LEU A 42 2.12 -9.68 -11.87
C LEU A 42 2.28 -8.26 -11.32
N ARG A 43 3.24 -8.05 -10.39
CA ARG A 43 3.54 -6.71 -9.84
C ARG A 43 3.98 -5.70 -10.89
N TYR A 44 4.44 -6.17 -12.05
CA TYR A 44 5.01 -5.33 -13.09
C TYR A 44 4.24 -5.41 -14.42
N SER A 45 3.15 -6.20 -14.49
CA SER A 45 2.38 -6.38 -15.73
C SER A 45 1.33 -5.28 -15.90
N TYR A 46 1.78 -4.11 -16.32
CA TYR A 46 0.94 -2.94 -16.61
C TYR A 46 1.24 -2.41 -18.00
N ASP A 47 0.25 -1.77 -18.60
CA ASP A 47 0.44 -1.03 -19.85
C ASP A 47 1.05 0.35 -19.55
N LEU A 48 2.38 0.36 -19.34
CA LEU A 48 3.20 1.53 -19.07
C LEU A 48 4.20 1.75 -20.22
N GLY A 49 4.74 2.94 -20.29
CA GLY A 49 5.78 3.30 -21.27
C GLY A 49 6.54 4.56 -20.85
N PRO A 50 7.45 5.08 -21.69
CA PRO A 50 8.36 6.17 -21.32
C PRO A 50 7.69 7.47 -20.86
N ARG A 51 6.43 7.68 -21.22
CA ARG A 51 5.64 8.85 -20.79
C ARG A 51 4.81 8.60 -19.56
N SER A 52 4.78 7.38 -19.03
CA SER A 52 4.01 7.03 -17.85
C SER A 52 4.63 7.62 -16.59
N LEU A 53 3.79 7.82 -15.59
CA LEU A 53 4.14 8.33 -14.27
C LEU A 53 3.69 7.35 -13.19
N VAL A 54 4.63 6.92 -12.34
CA VAL A 54 4.41 5.96 -11.28
C VAL A 54 4.66 6.59 -9.92
N PHE A 55 3.76 6.35 -8.97
CA PHE A 55 3.93 6.64 -7.55
C PHE A 55 4.22 5.34 -6.81
N ASP A 56 5.43 5.20 -6.28
CA ASP A 56 5.87 4.10 -5.43
C ASP A 56 5.83 4.51 -3.96
N CYS A 57 4.69 4.27 -3.30
CA CYS A 57 4.50 4.58 -1.89
C CYS A 57 4.98 3.41 -1.02
N GLY A 58 5.93 3.71 -0.12
CA GLY A 58 6.73 2.71 0.61
C GLY A 58 7.82 2.13 -0.27
N ALA A 59 8.67 3.02 -0.82
CA ALA A 59 9.68 2.63 -1.80
C ALA A 59 10.83 1.81 -1.19
N TYR A 60 11.04 1.91 0.13
CA TYR A 60 12.07 1.16 0.86
C TYR A 60 13.46 1.34 0.22
N LEU A 61 14.05 0.26 -0.27
CA LEU A 61 15.36 0.29 -0.96
C LEU A 61 15.25 0.47 -2.48
N GLY A 62 14.03 0.62 -3.03
CA GLY A 62 13.80 0.98 -4.42
C GLY A 62 13.78 -0.18 -5.43
N ASP A 63 13.65 -1.43 -4.99
CA ASP A 63 13.64 -2.58 -5.91
C ASP A 63 12.46 -2.52 -6.90
N PHE A 64 11.29 -2.07 -6.41
CA PHE A 64 10.14 -1.90 -7.30
C PHE A 64 10.37 -0.80 -8.34
N ALA A 65 10.86 0.35 -7.91
CA ALA A 65 11.15 1.49 -8.79
C ALA A 65 12.21 1.14 -9.85
N SER A 66 13.29 0.44 -9.44
CA SER A 66 14.35 -0.02 -10.35
C SER A 66 13.79 -0.90 -11.47
N GLU A 67 13.02 -1.93 -11.11
CA GLU A 67 12.42 -2.86 -12.07
C GLU A 67 11.42 -2.18 -13.02
N VAL A 68 10.62 -1.23 -12.50
CA VAL A 68 9.66 -0.47 -13.31
C VAL A 68 10.37 0.43 -14.31
N VAL A 69 11.45 1.12 -13.90
CA VAL A 69 12.24 1.95 -14.82
C VAL A 69 12.96 1.09 -15.85
N GLU A 70 13.54 -0.04 -15.46
CA GLU A 70 14.19 -0.96 -16.38
C GLU A 70 13.23 -1.43 -17.49
N ARG A 71 12.02 -1.82 -17.13
CA ARG A 71 11.02 -2.35 -18.08
C ARG A 71 10.38 -1.30 -18.97
N TYR A 72 10.04 -0.14 -18.38
CA TYR A 72 9.12 0.81 -19.02
C TYR A 72 9.73 2.15 -19.35
N GLN A 73 10.94 2.42 -18.83
CA GLN A 73 11.63 3.69 -19.03
C GLN A 73 10.81 4.91 -18.60
N CYS A 74 9.85 4.72 -17.66
CA CYS A 74 8.90 5.73 -17.19
C CYS A 74 9.46 6.55 -16.02
N GLN A 75 8.77 7.62 -15.64
CA GLN A 75 9.07 8.42 -14.46
C GLN A 75 8.49 7.77 -13.19
N VAL A 76 9.27 7.74 -12.11
CA VAL A 76 8.86 7.19 -10.80
C VAL A 76 9.14 8.22 -9.71
N PHE A 77 8.12 8.54 -8.91
CA PHE A 77 8.26 9.22 -7.64
C PHE A 77 8.23 8.17 -6.52
N CYS A 78 9.33 8.06 -5.79
CA CYS A 78 9.51 7.15 -4.67
C CYS A 78 9.28 7.89 -3.36
N PHE A 79 8.28 7.47 -2.59
CA PHE A 79 7.93 8.04 -1.29
C PHE A 79 8.41 7.09 -0.19
N GLU A 80 9.40 7.53 0.59
CA GLU A 80 9.97 6.76 1.70
C GLU A 80 10.15 7.69 2.92
N PRO A 81 9.33 7.51 3.97
CA PRO A 81 9.34 8.41 5.11
C PRO A 81 10.54 8.22 6.04
N LEU A 82 11.07 6.99 6.17
CA LEU A 82 12.17 6.72 7.08
C LEU A 82 13.50 7.21 6.52
N GLN A 83 14.18 8.10 7.28
CA GLN A 83 15.44 8.70 6.88
C GLN A 83 16.53 7.67 6.53
N THR A 84 16.57 6.56 7.28
CA THR A 84 17.57 5.49 7.07
C THR A 84 17.40 4.83 5.70
N TYR A 85 16.16 4.53 5.29
CA TYR A 85 15.87 3.93 3.99
C TYR A 85 15.92 4.95 2.88
N PHE A 86 15.41 6.16 3.11
CA PHE A 86 15.51 7.25 2.15
C PHE A 86 16.95 7.57 1.77
N ALA A 87 17.89 7.59 2.73
CA ALA A 87 19.30 7.85 2.44
C ALA A 87 19.94 6.76 1.56
N GLN A 88 19.52 5.50 1.72
CA GLN A 88 19.97 4.40 0.87
C GLN A 88 19.32 4.47 -0.52
N LEU A 89 18.03 4.74 -0.57
CA LEU A 89 17.26 4.94 -1.79
C LEU A 89 17.84 6.07 -2.65
N SER A 90 18.10 7.23 -2.05
CA SER A 90 18.68 8.39 -2.73
C SER A 90 20.09 8.13 -3.26
N ARG A 91 20.92 7.39 -2.51
CA ARG A 91 22.25 6.98 -2.98
C ARG A 91 22.17 5.99 -4.14
N ARG A 92 21.25 5.03 -4.06
CA ARG A 92 21.04 4.03 -5.12
C ARG A 92 20.68 4.68 -6.45
N PHE A 93 19.86 5.70 -6.43
CA PHE A 93 19.36 6.38 -7.63
C PHE A 93 20.04 7.73 -7.90
N ALA A 94 21.19 7.99 -7.27
CA ALA A 94 21.97 9.18 -7.57
C ALA A 94 22.36 9.20 -9.07
N GLY A 95 21.84 10.19 -9.80
CA GLY A 95 22.07 10.31 -11.26
C GLY A 95 21.02 9.60 -12.14
N GLU A 96 20.07 8.86 -11.59
CA GLU A 96 18.95 8.32 -12.38
C GLU A 96 17.85 9.38 -12.57
N ALA A 97 17.82 10.00 -13.73
CA ALA A 97 16.91 11.12 -14.03
C ALA A 97 15.42 10.75 -14.03
N LYS A 98 15.09 9.47 -14.10
CA LYS A 98 13.70 8.98 -14.12
C LYS A 98 13.15 8.70 -12.74
N ILE A 99 13.98 8.68 -11.71
CA ILE A 99 13.57 8.39 -10.33
C ILE A 99 13.77 9.62 -9.45
N THR A 100 12.69 10.07 -8.84
CA THR A 100 12.71 11.14 -7.84
C THR A 100 12.42 10.55 -6.47
N CYS A 101 13.39 10.62 -5.56
CA CYS A 101 13.24 10.14 -4.18
C CYS A 101 12.76 11.28 -3.27
N LEU A 102 11.73 11.01 -2.44
CA LEU A 102 11.06 11.97 -1.59
C LEU A 102 11.00 11.43 -0.16
N ASN A 103 11.59 12.20 0.80
CA ASN A 103 11.67 11.78 2.20
C ASN A 103 10.39 12.13 2.97
N TYR A 104 9.29 11.58 2.54
CA TYR A 104 8.00 11.60 3.23
C TYR A 104 7.11 10.46 2.75
N GLY A 105 6.17 10.06 3.59
CA GLY A 105 5.12 9.12 3.24
C GLY A 105 3.90 9.82 2.65
N ILE A 106 3.00 9.04 2.05
CA ILE A 106 1.70 9.52 1.61
C ILE A 106 0.66 9.17 2.67
N GLY A 107 -0.20 10.12 2.99
CA GLY A 107 -1.29 9.99 3.97
C GLY A 107 -2.60 10.59 3.48
N SER A 108 -3.62 10.54 4.35
CA SER A 108 -4.91 11.21 4.14
C SER A 108 -4.86 12.71 4.46
N SER A 109 -3.78 13.18 5.10
CA SER A 109 -3.51 14.57 5.44
C SER A 109 -2.02 14.79 5.64
N SER A 110 -1.58 16.03 5.45
CA SER A 110 -0.19 16.41 5.74
C SER A 110 0.00 16.53 7.25
N ARG A 111 0.96 15.77 7.80
CA ARG A 111 1.25 15.70 9.24
C ARG A 111 2.62 15.10 9.51
N GLU A 112 3.10 15.29 10.73
CA GLU A 112 4.17 14.49 11.29
C GLU A 112 3.61 13.37 12.17
N ALA A 113 4.29 12.24 12.19
CA ALA A 113 3.94 11.13 13.07
C ALA A 113 5.20 10.35 13.47
N LYS A 114 5.11 9.66 14.61
CA LYS A 114 6.16 8.72 15.03
C LYS A 114 5.84 7.34 14.49
N ILE A 115 6.78 6.73 13.80
CA ILE A 115 6.66 5.34 13.34
C ILE A 115 7.76 4.48 13.96
N SER A 116 7.43 3.21 14.18
CA SER A 116 8.38 2.21 14.66
C SER A 116 9.31 1.81 13.53
N VAL A 117 10.63 1.83 13.80
CA VAL A 117 11.64 1.35 12.85
C VAL A 117 11.92 -0.12 13.14
N GLU A 118 11.30 -1.03 12.40
CA GLU A 118 11.59 -2.46 12.46
C GLU A 118 12.29 -2.90 11.17
N LYS A 119 13.16 -3.92 11.25
CA LYS A 119 14.01 -4.32 10.11
C LYS A 119 13.24 -4.73 8.85
N ASP A 120 12.03 -5.27 9.01
CA ASP A 120 11.26 -5.85 7.90
C ASP A 120 9.83 -5.26 7.74
N ALA A 121 9.38 -4.42 8.68
CA ALA A 121 8.04 -3.81 8.63
C ALA A 121 7.98 -2.58 9.55
N SER A 122 8.10 -1.40 9.00
CA SER A 122 7.99 -0.15 9.75
C SER A 122 6.57 0.39 9.70
N SER A 123 5.89 0.52 10.83
CA SER A 123 4.47 0.81 10.90
C SER A 123 4.10 1.84 11.96
N LEU A 124 3.09 2.67 11.67
CA LEU A 124 2.38 3.49 12.66
C LEU A 124 1.64 2.66 13.71
N PHE A 125 1.34 1.40 13.40
CA PHE A 125 0.40 0.55 14.15
C PHE A 125 1.09 -0.57 14.94
N ARG A 126 2.39 -0.78 14.74
CA ARG A 126 3.19 -1.75 15.48
C ARG A 126 4.28 -1.03 16.24
N ALA A 127 4.08 -0.79 17.53
CA ALA A 127 5.14 -0.38 18.43
C ALA A 127 5.34 -1.51 19.45
N THR A 128 6.52 -2.09 19.49
CA THR A 128 6.99 -2.86 20.65
C THR A 128 7.62 -1.90 21.65
N GLU A 129 7.57 -2.19 22.94
CA GLU A 129 8.12 -1.31 24.01
C GLU A 129 9.60 -0.95 23.79
N SER A 130 10.35 -1.71 23.00
CA SER A 130 11.77 -1.51 22.67
C SER A 130 12.02 -0.96 21.26
N ALA A 131 10.99 -0.65 20.48
CA ALA A 131 11.15 -0.19 19.11
C ALA A 131 11.71 1.24 19.07
N LYS A 132 12.74 1.46 18.25
CA LYS A 132 13.22 2.80 17.95
C LYS A 132 12.13 3.55 17.16
N LEU A 133 11.65 4.67 17.70
CA LEU A 133 10.69 5.54 17.04
C LEU A 133 11.43 6.61 16.24
N GLU A 134 10.97 6.89 15.05
CA GLU A 134 11.42 7.99 14.21
C GLU A 134 10.24 8.90 13.88
N THR A 135 10.44 10.22 14.01
CA THR A 135 9.46 11.21 13.56
C THR A 135 9.61 11.38 12.06
N VAL A 136 8.53 11.13 11.33
CA VAL A 136 8.48 11.20 9.88
C VAL A 136 7.37 12.13 9.41
N ARG A 137 7.54 12.68 8.21
CA ARG A 137 6.54 13.52 7.56
C ARG A 137 5.66 12.68 6.65
N PHE A 138 4.36 12.94 6.68
CA PHE A 138 3.37 12.52 5.68
C PHE A 138 2.87 13.73 4.91
N VAL A 139 2.59 13.53 3.63
CA VAL A 139 1.99 14.51 2.74
C VAL A 139 0.64 13.99 2.28
N ASP A 140 -0.34 14.86 2.23
CA ASP A 140 -1.69 14.54 1.74
C ASP A 140 -1.63 14.04 0.30
N ILE A 141 -2.38 12.97 -0.01
CA ILE A 141 -2.41 12.39 -1.36
C ILE A 141 -2.82 13.42 -2.42
N ASN A 142 -3.70 14.35 -2.10
CA ASN A 142 -4.10 15.40 -3.04
C ASN A 142 -2.98 16.43 -3.28
N GLU A 143 -2.17 16.75 -2.27
CA GLU A 143 -0.96 17.57 -2.45
C GLU A 143 0.07 16.82 -3.29
N ALA A 144 0.29 15.53 -3.02
CA ALA A 144 1.21 14.71 -3.81
C ALA A 144 0.83 14.65 -5.30
N LEU A 145 -0.47 14.70 -5.64
CA LEU A 145 -0.93 14.78 -7.02
C LEU A 145 -0.46 16.05 -7.77
N GLN A 146 -0.04 17.11 -7.06
CA GLN A 146 0.52 18.31 -7.70
C GLN A 146 1.85 18.02 -8.40
N LEU A 147 2.62 17.00 -7.91
CA LEU A 147 3.85 16.54 -8.55
C LEU A 147 3.62 16.02 -9.98
N ALA A 148 2.39 15.58 -10.25
CA ALA A 148 2.00 15.13 -11.59
C ALA A 148 1.73 16.24 -12.59
N GLY A 149 1.74 17.54 -12.17
CA GLY A 149 1.47 18.67 -13.06
C GLY A 149 0.12 18.56 -13.76
N GLY A 150 -0.92 18.08 -13.10
CA GLY A 150 -2.26 17.86 -13.66
C GLY A 150 -2.44 16.54 -14.43
N ARG A 151 -1.38 15.79 -14.71
CA ARG A 151 -1.46 14.48 -15.37
C ARG A 151 -2.13 13.44 -14.48
N LYS A 152 -2.67 12.38 -15.07
CA LYS A 152 -3.04 11.17 -14.33
C LYS A 152 -1.77 10.42 -13.92
N ILE A 153 -1.86 9.72 -12.79
CA ILE A 153 -0.85 8.74 -12.36
C ILE A 153 -1.17 7.42 -13.06
N ASP A 154 -0.22 6.91 -13.83
CA ASP A 154 -0.44 5.64 -14.55
C ASP A 154 -0.43 4.45 -13.61
N LEU A 155 0.39 4.45 -12.56
CA LEU A 155 0.38 3.42 -11.53
C LEU A 155 0.62 4.02 -10.14
N LEU A 156 -0.32 3.83 -9.22
CA LEU A 156 -0.15 4.02 -7.79
C LEU A 156 0.15 2.66 -7.15
N LYS A 157 1.35 2.48 -6.60
CA LYS A 157 1.68 1.32 -5.77
C LYS A 157 1.62 1.74 -4.30
N LEU A 158 0.87 0.99 -3.48
CA LEU A 158 0.74 1.16 -2.04
C LEU A 158 1.19 -0.11 -1.31
N ASN A 159 2.28 0.00 -0.57
CA ASN A 159 2.81 -1.01 0.35
C ASN A 159 3.41 -0.28 1.56
N ILE A 160 2.56 0.22 2.46
CA ILE A 160 2.87 1.23 3.48
C ILE A 160 2.39 0.84 4.89
N GLU A 161 2.41 -0.46 5.16
CA GLU A 161 2.28 -1.06 6.48
C GLU A 161 1.07 -0.55 7.30
N GLY A 162 -0.12 -0.58 6.67
CA GLY A 162 -1.42 -0.19 7.25
C GLY A 162 -1.91 1.21 6.85
N GLY A 163 -1.07 2.08 6.35
CA GLY A 163 -1.45 3.40 5.85
C GLY A 163 -2.26 3.36 4.55
N GLU A 164 -2.24 2.23 3.81
CA GLU A 164 -2.98 2.07 2.56
C GLU A 164 -4.49 2.27 2.72
N PHE A 165 -5.04 1.94 3.90
CA PHE A 165 -6.46 2.13 4.17
C PHE A 165 -6.83 3.61 4.22
N GLU A 166 -6.06 4.44 4.95
CA GLU A 166 -6.36 5.87 5.06
C GLU A 166 -6.16 6.59 3.72
N VAL A 167 -5.15 6.21 2.95
CA VAL A 167 -4.88 6.79 1.63
C VAL A 167 -6.01 6.45 0.65
N LEU A 168 -6.45 5.20 0.60
CA LEU A 168 -7.51 4.77 -0.31
C LEU A 168 -8.88 5.32 0.11
N ASP A 169 -9.19 5.41 1.41
CA ASP A 169 -10.40 6.09 1.87
C ASP A 169 -10.39 7.57 1.44
N ALA A 170 -9.27 8.29 1.63
CA ALA A 170 -9.16 9.68 1.20
C ALA A 170 -9.30 9.85 -0.33
N ILE A 171 -8.76 8.93 -1.11
CA ILE A 171 -8.92 8.89 -2.58
C ILE A 171 -10.39 8.73 -2.95
N LEU A 172 -11.13 7.85 -2.28
CA LEU A 172 -12.53 7.59 -2.55
C LEU A 172 -13.44 8.73 -2.08
N ASP A 173 -13.26 9.20 -0.86
CA ASP A 173 -14.07 10.26 -0.25
C ASP A 173 -13.96 11.59 -1.01
N ARG A 174 -12.81 11.84 -1.62
CA ARG A 174 -12.54 13.06 -2.42
C ARG A 174 -12.74 12.86 -3.93
N ASN A 175 -13.30 11.73 -4.35
CA ASN A 175 -13.54 11.37 -5.77
C ASN A 175 -12.26 11.43 -6.63
N LEU A 176 -11.11 11.10 -6.08
CA LEU A 176 -9.82 11.12 -6.77
C LEU A 176 -9.47 9.81 -7.50
N ALA A 177 -10.28 8.76 -7.37
CA ALA A 177 -9.95 7.43 -7.90
C ALA A 177 -9.60 7.46 -9.40
N THR A 178 -10.33 8.23 -10.21
CA THR A 178 -10.08 8.35 -11.65
C THR A 178 -8.80 9.11 -12.05
N ARG A 179 -8.08 9.66 -11.06
CA ARG A 179 -6.75 10.24 -11.25
C ARG A 179 -5.67 9.17 -11.41
N PHE A 180 -5.96 7.92 -11.05
CA PHE A 180 -5.08 6.77 -11.12
C PHE A 180 -5.56 5.80 -12.19
N ARG A 181 -4.68 5.47 -13.17
CA ARG A 181 -5.01 4.49 -14.21
C ARG A 181 -4.96 3.07 -13.65
N HIS A 182 -3.92 2.79 -12.87
CA HIS A 182 -3.75 1.52 -12.15
C HIS A 182 -3.48 1.78 -10.67
N ILE A 183 -4.04 0.93 -9.81
CA ILE A 183 -3.76 0.93 -8.37
C ILE A 183 -3.31 -0.47 -7.99
N GLN A 184 -2.10 -0.60 -7.47
CA GLN A 184 -1.57 -1.82 -6.88
C GLN A 184 -1.48 -1.64 -5.37
N VAL A 185 -2.09 -2.50 -4.60
CA VAL A 185 -2.11 -2.38 -3.14
C VAL A 185 -1.83 -3.71 -2.45
N GLN A 186 -0.98 -3.66 -1.43
CA GLN A 186 -0.85 -4.68 -0.42
C GLN A 186 -1.55 -4.21 0.86
N PHE A 187 -2.71 -4.78 1.17
CA PHE A 187 -3.38 -4.52 2.44
C PHE A 187 -2.73 -5.29 3.59
N HIS A 188 -2.48 -4.60 4.71
CA HIS A 188 -1.91 -5.19 5.92
C HIS A 188 -2.98 -5.42 6.99
N GLN A 189 -2.86 -6.55 7.73
CA GLN A 189 -3.82 -6.95 8.77
C GLN A 189 -3.39 -6.41 10.15
N ILE A 190 -3.12 -5.11 10.24
CA ILE A 190 -2.55 -4.49 11.44
C ILE A 190 -3.45 -3.42 12.08
N ILE A 191 -4.54 -3.05 11.43
CA ILE A 191 -5.58 -2.20 12.01
C ILE A 191 -6.78 -3.04 12.45
N PRO A 192 -7.55 -2.63 13.47
CA PRO A 192 -8.62 -3.47 14.02
C PRO A 192 -9.69 -3.91 13.02
N ASP A 193 -10.17 -3.01 12.17
CA ASP A 193 -11.26 -3.19 11.21
C ASP A 193 -10.77 -3.46 9.77
N PHE A 194 -9.55 -4.01 9.61
CA PHE A 194 -8.90 -4.18 8.31
C PHE A 194 -9.75 -4.93 7.28
N HIS A 195 -10.54 -5.88 7.71
CA HIS A 195 -11.34 -6.71 6.79
C HIS A 195 -12.53 -5.93 6.22
N GLU A 196 -13.32 -5.34 7.09
CA GLU A 196 -14.50 -4.54 6.74
C GLU A 196 -14.10 -3.31 5.92
N ARG A 197 -13.01 -2.67 6.31
CA ARG A 197 -12.49 -1.49 5.63
C ARG A 197 -11.98 -1.85 4.23
N ARG A 198 -11.26 -2.98 4.08
CA ARG A 198 -10.88 -3.50 2.77
C ARG A 198 -12.09 -3.75 1.86
N LEU A 199 -13.16 -4.37 2.38
CA LEU A 199 -14.37 -4.61 1.59
C LEU A 199 -15.03 -3.31 1.13
N ARG A 200 -15.12 -2.31 1.99
CA ARG A 200 -15.65 -0.98 1.69
C ARG A 200 -14.82 -0.28 0.60
N ILE A 201 -13.49 -0.27 0.74
CA ILE A 201 -12.57 0.29 -0.27
C ILE A 201 -12.74 -0.41 -1.62
N ARG A 202 -12.81 -1.74 -1.63
CA ARG A 202 -13.04 -2.52 -2.86
C ARG A 202 -14.37 -2.16 -3.55
N ALA A 203 -15.43 -2.00 -2.78
CA ALA A 203 -16.73 -1.57 -3.31
C ALA A 203 -16.66 -0.14 -3.88
N GLY A 204 -15.88 0.75 -3.25
CA GLY A 204 -15.63 2.09 -3.76
C GLY A 204 -14.84 2.09 -5.06
N LEU A 205 -13.72 1.37 -5.12
CA LEU A 205 -12.88 1.24 -6.33
C LEU A 205 -13.65 0.60 -7.49
N ALA A 206 -14.50 -0.40 -7.21
CA ALA A 206 -15.29 -1.07 -8.24
C ALA A 206 -16.27 -0.17 -9.00
N LYS A 207 -16.55 1.04 -8.51
CA LYS A 207 -17.38 2.03 -9.23
C LYS A 207 -16.69 2.56 -10.49
N SER A 208 -15.36 2.67 -10.48
CA SER A 208 -14.57 3.23 -11.60
C SER A 208 -13.50 2.28 -12.13
N HIS A 209 -13.08 1.29 -11.36
CA HIS A 209 -12.02 0.36 -11.71
C HIS A 209 -12.54 -1.07 -11.80
N GLN A 210 -11.85 -1.89 -12.57
CA GLN A 210 -11.98 -3.34 -12.58
C GLN A 210 -10.78 -3.99 -11.92
N ILE A 211 -11.00 -5.11 -11.23
CA ILE A 211 -9.94 -5.86 -10.60
C ILE A 211 -9.15 -6.64 -11.66
N GLY A 212 -7.84 -6.49 -11.65
CA GLY A 212 -6.94 -7.25 -12.51
C GLY A 212 -6.53 -8.57 -11.84
N TYR A 213 -6.13 -8.51 -10.56
CA TYR A 213 -5.88 -9.68 -9.74
C TYR A 213 -6.19 -9.40 -8.26
N ASP A 214 -6.55 -10.48 -7.53
CA ASP A 214 -6.81 -10.47 -6.09
C ASP A 214 -6.15 -11.69 -5.45
N TYR A 215 -5.09 -11.45 -4.71
CA TYR A 215 -4.45 -12.44 -3.83
C TYR A 215 -4.63 -11.97 -2.40
N TYR A 216 -5.59 -12.54 -1.72
CA TYR A 216 -6.08 -12.16 -0.40
C TYR A 216 -4.96 -11.77 0.58
N PHE A 217 -4.87 -10.47 0.91
CA PHE A 217 -3.82 -9.86 1.76
C PHE A 217 -2.38 -10.19 1.34
N ILE A 218 -2.16 -10.38 0.04
CA ILE A 218 -0.83 -10.43 -0.57
C ILE A 218 -0.69 -9.23 -1.49
N PHE A 219 -1.47 -9.17 -2.60
CA PHE A 219 -1.55 -8.02 -3.48
C PHE A 219 -2.89 -8.02 -4.24
N GLU A 220 -3.40 -6.81 -4.48
CA GLU A 220 -4.49 -6.54 -5.42
C GLU A 220 -4.05 -5.56 -6.48
N SER A 221 -4.61 -5.69 -7.67
CA SER A 221 -4.46 -4.73 -8.75
C SER A 221 -5.81 -4.32 -9.28
N TRP A 222 -5.97 -3.03 -9.51
CA TRP A 222 -7.16 -2.42 -10.05
C TRP A 222 -6.79 -1.57 -11.27
N SER A 223 -7.58 -1.61 -12.33
CA SER A 223 -7.37 -0.83 -13.55
C SER A 223 -8.62 -0.01 -13.87
N LEU A 224 -8.43 1.28 -14.17
CA LEU A 224 -9.49 2.19 -14.56
C LEU A 224 -10.22 1.61 -15.77
N ARG A 225 -11.55 1.57 -15.70
CA ARG A 225 -12.37 1.12 -16.84
C ARG A 225 -12.26 2.10 -18.00
N PRO A 226 -12.30 1.62 -19.23
CA PRO A 226 -12.48 2.49 -20.38
C PRO A 226 -13.76 3.34 -20.21
N ALA A 227 -13.71 4.59 -20.68
CA ALA A 227 -14.87 5.48 -20.70
C ALA A 227 -15.88 5.01 -21.72
#